data_18c035b401c2725a1938bc6eaad72891
#
_entry.id   18c035b401c2725a1938bc6eaad72891
#
_cell.length_a   1.000
_cell.length_b   1.000
_cell.length_c   1.000
_cell.angle_alpha   90.00
_cell.angle_beta   90.00
_cell.angle_gamma   90.00
#
_symmetry.space_group_name_H-M   'P 1'
#
loop_
_entity.id
_entity.type
_entity.pdbx_description
1 polymer ?
#
loop_
_entity_poly.entity_id
_entity_poly.type
_entity_poly.pdbx_seq_one_letter_code
_entity_poly.pdbx_strand_id
1 'polypeptide(L)'
;MNEIKKQRAAGIDIIKTLAVVFVVCVHFFLKTYYYKTPVDSGIMLLQSYIRWIFVTCVPLFLLCTGYLEWKKEASTEYYRKIFRVVIPYALISIICIFVNIAFFDKSISFREGIYSIFNFSADTYSWYVNMYIGLFFLIPVFNAAIKALDRKKLEYVIISLVFIIAAPSYFNPIFKLFPDFRLVFFPDWWKEIYPVMYYFVGAYISKYRPTVKKPVCIAVVALIPAVQTLLQMYLNSVKFDNWRFTDYSNILTFILSTFIFLLFYNADIKHNAPKKIFRKISALTLEIYLLSNLTDKGIYGYFKEHVFPQDEKLSQNEVFLKYFFIIVPLTFLSAFLSALVFDVLYKKGKMISVKIAEKTGISAKIKSIRLRKEKNEADEKCEISAGS
;
A
#
# COMPACT_ATOMS: atom_id res chain seq x y z
N MET A 1 28.67 -16.79 20.51
CA MET A 1 27.46 -17.30 19.81
C MET A 1 27.13 -16.33 18.71
N ASN A 2 27.50 -16.62 17.45
CA ASN A 2 27.37 -15.72 16.32
C ASN A 2 25.89 -15.48 16.02
N GLU A 3 25.37 -14.24 16.21
CA GLU A 3 24.09 -13.81 15.67
C GLU A 3 24.13 -13.95 14.15
N ILE A 4 23.51 -15.01 13.64
CA ILE A 4 23.19 -15.14 12.23
C ILE A 4 22.27 -13.96 11.90
N LYS A 5 22.80 -12.88 11.32
CA LYS A 5 22.01 -11.79 10.74
C LYS A 5 21.00 -12.44 9.83
N LYS A 6 19.74 -12.47 10.29
CA LYS A 6 18.61 -13.07 9.59
C LYS A 6 18.52 -12.42 8.21
N GLN A 7 18.97 -13.13 7.18
CA GLN A 7 19.06 -12.61 5.83
C GLN A 7 17.64 -12.22 5.40
N ARG A 8 17.43 -10.93 5.10
CA ARG A 8 16.13 -10.42 4.66
C ARG A 8 15.70 -11.17 3.40
N ALA A 9 14.51 -11.76 3.43
CA ALA A 9 14.02 -12.58 2.32
C ALA A 9 13.89 -11.73 1.06
N ALA A 10 14.62 -12.07 0.00
CA ALA A 10 14.59 -11.37 -1.28
C ALA A 10 13.19 -11.35 -1.89
N GLY A 11 12.37 -12.37 -1.64
CA GLY A 11 10.99 -12.46 -2.08
C GLY A 11 10.11 -11.29 -1.62
N ILE A 12 10.29 -10.82 -0.38
CA ILE A 12 9.55 -9.65 0.12
C ILE A 12 10.00 -8.35 -0.57
N ASP A 13 11.29 -8.23 -0.90
CA ASP A 13 11.77 -7.07 -1.66
C ASP A 13 11.23 -7.08 -3.10
N ILE A 14 11.08 -8.26 -3.73
CA ILE A 14 10.40 -8.42 -5.02
C ILE A 14 8.93 -7.99 -4.91
N ILE A 15 8.18 -8.52 -3.94
CA ILE A 15 6.75 -8.22 -3.77
C ILE A 15 6.52 -6.72 -3.55
N LYS A 16 7.31 -6.08 -2.69
CA LYS A 16 7.20 -4.63 -2.45
C LYS A 16 7.54 -3.81 -3.69
N THR A 17 8.52 -4.26 -4.49
CA THR A 17 8.85 -3.62 -5.76
C THR A 17 7.71 -3.78 -6.77
N LEU A 18 7.17 -4.99 -6.92
CA LEU A 18 5.99 -5.23 -7.78
C LEU A 18 4.81 -4.36 -7.33
N ALA A 19 4.54 -4.30 -6.03
CA ALA A 19 3.44 -3.51 -5.49
C ALA A 19 3.57 -2.02 -5.86
N VAL A 20 4.74 -1.40 -5.70
CA VAL A 20 4.92 0.02 -6.03
C VAL A 20 4.91 0.28 -7.55
N VAL A 21 5.40 -0.65 -8.37
CA VAL A 21 5.25 -0.58 -9.84
C VAL A 21 3.78 -0.69 -10.23
N PHE A 22 3.03 -1.62 -9.63
CA PHE A 22 1.59 -1.79 -9.90
C PHE A 22 0.79 -0.54 -9.52
N VAL A 23 1.18 0.20 -8.47
CA VAL A 23 0.57 1.50 -8.16
C VAL A 23 0.68 2.44 -9.36
N VAL A 24 1.87 2.62 -9.93
CA VAL A 24 2.06 3.51 -11.09
C VAL A 24 1.28 3.01 -12.31
N CYS A 25 1.21 1.69 -12.52
CA CYS A 25 0.38 1.10 -13.57
C CYS A 25 -1.12 1.39 -13.37
N VAL A 26 -1.65 1.28 -12.15
CA VAL A 26 -3.06 1.62 -11.86
C VAL A 26 -3.31 3.10 -12.09
N HIS A 27 -2.36 3.97 -11.74
CA HIS A 27 -2.49 5.40 -11.97
C HIS A 27 -2.58 5.76 -13.46
N PHE A 28 -1.95 5.00 -14.36
CA PHE A 28 -2.15 5.19 -15.80
C PHE A 28 -3.63 5.09 -16.17
N PHE A 29 -4.32 4.05 -15.71
CA PHE A 29 -5.75 3.89 -15.98
C PHE A 29 -6.62 4.99 -15.33
N LEU A 30 -6.22 5.48 -14.14
CA LEU A 30 -6.90 6.59 -13.45
C LEU A 30 -6.70 7.94 -14.15
N LYS A 31 -5.56 8.15 -14.80
CA LYS A 31 -5.20 9.44 -15.44
C LYS A 31 -5.58 9.49 -16.91
N THR A 32 -5.96 8.36 -17.53
CA THR A 32 -6.43 8.24 -18.90
C THR A 32 -7.96 8.06 -18.97
N TYR A 33 -8.48 7.72 -20.14
CA TYR A 33 -9.93 7.59 -20.35
C TYR A 33 -10.48 6.19 -20.06
N TYR A 34 -9.67 5.30 -19.46
CA TYR A 34 -10.03 3.90 -19.24
C TYR A 34 -11.41 3.73 -18.57
N TYR A 35 -11.68 4.45 -17.48
CA TYR A 35 -12.94 4.32 -16.73
C TYR A 35 -14.16 4.98 -17.42
N LYS A 36 -13.92 5.68 -18.53
CA LYS A 36 -14.98 6.31 -19.34
C LYS A 36 -15.22 5.57 -20.65
N THR A 37 -14.43 4.52 -20.93
CA THR A 37 -14.47 3.76 -22.19
C THR A 37 -15.14 2.42 -21.95
N PRO A 38 -16.10 2.01 -22.80
CA PRO A 38 -16.74 0.70 -22.74
C PRO A 38 -15.70 -0.43 -22.91
N VAL A 39 -15.95 -1.57 -22.25
CA VAL A 39 -15.08 -2.76 -22.37
C VAL A 39 -15.66 -3.66 -23.47
N ASP A 40 -15.56 -3.23 -24.73
CA ASP A 40 -16.18 -3.83 -25.89
C ASP A 40 -15.20 -4.25 -26.99
N SER A 41 -13.91 -3.95 -26.83
CA SER A 41 -12.86 -4.28 -27.79
C SER A 41 -11.82 -5.22 -27.18
N GLY A 42 -11.12 -6.01 -28.03
CA GLY A 42 -10.04 -6.90 -27.57
C GLY A 42 -8.94 -6.17 -26.82
N ILE A 43 -8.64 -4.91 -27.19
CA ILE A 43 -7.64 -4.09 -26.50
C ILE A 43 -8.17 -3.64 -25.12
N MET A 44 -9.45 -3.28 -25.01
CA MET A 44 -10.05 -2.96 -23.70
C MET A 44 -10.14 -4.19 -22.79
N LEU A 45 -10.39 -5.39 -23.33
CA LEU A 45 -10.33 -6.64 -22.58
C LEU A 45 -8.92 -6.88 -22.03
N LEU A 46 -7.87 -6.70 -22.87
CA LEU A 46 -6.48 -6.78 -22.41
C LEU A 46 -6.17 -5.76 -21.32
N GLN A 47 -6.59 -4.50 -21.48
CA GLN A 47 -6.42 -3.46 -20.48
C GLN A 47 -7.12 -3.81 -19.16
N SER A 48 -8.35 -4.33 -19.22
CA SER A 48 -9.08 -4.80 -18.04
C SER A 48 -8.33 -5.95 -17.35
N TYR A 49 -7.87 -6.94 -18.10
CA TYR A 49 -7.14 -8.08 -17.59
C TYR A 49 -5.88 -7.67 -16.82
N ILE A 50 -5.02 -6.86 -17.41
CA ILE A 50 -3.78 -6.42 -16.75
C ILE A 50 -4.05 -5.47 -15.59
N ARG A 51 -5.09 -4.63 -15.68
CA ARG A 51 -5.49 -3.75 -14.60
C ARG A 51 -5.89 -4.54 -13.35
N TRP A 52 -6.57 -5.66 -13.48
CA TRP A 52 -6.91 -6.51 -12.34
C TRP A 52 -5.67 -7.03 -11.61
N ILE A 53 -4.59 -7.33 -12.34
CA ILE A 53 -3.31 -7.69 -11.73
C ILE A 53 -2.74 -6.48 -10.97
N PHE A 54 -2.76 -5.30 -11.56
CA PHE A 54 -2.16 -4.11 -10.95
C PHE A 54 -2.93 -3.61 -9.71
N VAL A 55 -4.24 -3.81 -9.65
CA VAL A 55 -5.05 -3.46 -8.47
C VAL A 55 -4.61 -4.21 -7.20
N THR A 56 -3.91 -5.32 -7.33
CA THR A 56 -3.35 -6.04 -6.17
C THR A 56 -2.25 -5.27 -5.43
N CYS A 57 -1.83 -4.09 -5.90
CA CYS A 57 -0.76 -3.26 -5.33
C CYS A 57 -0.94 -3.00 -3.82
N VAL A 58 -2.11 -2.51 -3.40
CA VAL A 58 -2.42 -2.22 -1.98
C VAL A 58 -2.52 -3.49 -1.15
N PRO A 59 -3.27 -4.53 -1.56
CA PRO A 59 -3.24 -5.83 -0.93
C PRO A 59 -1.85 -6.42 -0.69
N LEU A 60 -0.95 -6.32 -1.67
CA LEU A 60 0.42 -6.82 -1.54
C LEU A 60 1.21 -6.07 -0.44
N PHE A 61 1.04 -4.75 -0.29
CA PHE A 61 1.65 -4.01 0.81
C PHE A 61 1.10 -4.44 2.17
N LEU A 62 -0.20 -4.69 2.26
CA LEU A 62 -0.84 -5.13 3.50
C LEU A 62 -0.42 -6.56 3.89
N LEU A 63 -0.33 -7.46 2.92
CA LEU A 63 0.24 -8.80 3.11
C LEU A 63 1.70 -8.73 3.59
N CYS A 64 2.53 -7.86 2.99
CA CYS A 64 3.89 -7.61 3.46
C CYS A 64 3.92 -7.10 4.90
N THR A 65 3.00 -6.22 5.27
CA THR A 65 2.89 -5.69 6.63
C THR A 65 2.60 -6.81 7.62
N GLY A 66 1.59 -7.62 7.38
CA GLY A 66 1.28 -8.79 8.23
C GLY A 66 2.46 -9.78 8.32
N TYR A 67 3.08 -10.07 7.18
CA TYR A 67 4.22 -10.97 7.13
C TYR A 67 5.43 -10.50 7.95
N LEU A 68 5.70 -9.19 7.97
CA LEU A 68 6.87 -8.61 8.64
C LEU A 68 6.62 -8.25 10.10
N GLU A 69 5.40 -7.83 10.46
CA GLU A 69 5.11 -7.17 11.73
C GLU A 69 4.40 -8.06 12.77
N TRP A 70 3.91 -9.26 12.45
CA TRP A 70 3.09 -10.09 13.35
C TRP A 70 3.76 -10.50 14.67
N LYS A 71 5.09 -10.37 14.78
CA LYS A 71 5.83 -10.68 16.01
C LYS A 71 5.97 -9.49 16.96
N LYS A 72 5.61 -8.28 16.50
CA LYS A 72 5.77 -7.05 17.28
C LYS A 72 4.75 -7.01 18.43
N GLU A 73 5.18 -6.43 19.54
CA GLU A 73 4.39 -6.27 20.75
C GLU A 73 4.17 -4.80 21.06
N ALA A 74 3.13 -4.51 21.84
CA ALA A 74 2.88 -3.15 22.33
C ALA A 74 4.05 -2.69 23.21
N SER A 75 4.72 -1.64 22.79
CA SER A 75 5.81 -1.00 23.55
C SER A 75 6.00 0.43 23.08
N THR A 76 6.57 1.26 23.94
CA THR A 76 6.92 2.64 23.56
C THR A 76 7.84 2.67 22.34
N GLU A 77 8.75 1.69 22.21
CA GLU A 77 9.63 1.56 21.06
C GLU A 77 8.86 1.21 19.79
N TYR A 78 7.84 0.35 19.88
CA TYR A 78 6.96 0.03 18.76
C TYR A 78 6.23 1.29 18.27
N TYR A 79 5.52 1.99 19.17
CA TYR A 79 4.73 3.17 18.78
C TYR A 79 5.57 4.32 18.24
N ARG A 80 6.81 4.49 18.71
CA ARG A 80 7.75 5.46 18.12
C ARG A 80 8.08 5.19 16.65
N LYS A 81 7.90 3.96 16.15
CA LYS A 81 8.17 3.64 14.75
C LYS A 81 7.20 4.31 13.77
N ILE A 82 6.04 4.77 14.24
CA ILE A 82 5.09 5.51 13.41
C ILE A 82 5.72 6.77 12.80
N PHE A 83 6.64 7.41 13.52
CA PHE A 83 7.34 8.59 13.01
C PHE A 83 8.19 8.32 11.76
N ARG A 84 8.52 7.06 11.47
CA ARG A 84 9.18 6.67 10.21
C ARG A 84 8.25 6.76 9.00
N VAL A 85 6.96 6.86 9.23
CA VAL A 85 5.94 7.03 8.20
C VAL A 85 5.43 8.47 8.19
N VAL A 86 5.07 8.99 9.38
CA VAL A 86 4.46 10.32 9.52
C VAL A 86 5.41 11.45 9.15
N ILE A 87 6.71 11.36 9.51
CA ILE A 87 7.67 12.44 9.18
C ILE A 87 7.94 12.51 7.67
N PRO A 88 8.30 11.41 6.96
CA PRO A 88 8.41 11.46 5.50
C PRO A 88 7.12 11.93 4.82
N TYR A 89 5.96 11.45 5.27
CA TYR A 89 4.67 11.91 4.78
C TYR A 89 4.51 13.44 4.91
N ALA A 90 4.72 14.00 6.10
CA ALA A 90 4.56 15.43 6.34
C ALA A 90 5.53 16.27 5.49
N LEU A 91 6.80 15.84 5.36
CA LEU A 91 7.79 16.53 4.54
C LEU A 91 7.43 16.47 3.05
N ILE A 92 7.00 15.32 2.54
CA ILE A 92 6.57 15.18 1.15
C ILE A 92 5.30 16.01 0.91
N SER A 93 4.35 16.03 1.85
CA SER A 93 3.15 16.88 1.76
C SER A 93 3.51 18.37 1.66
N ILE A 94 4.49 18.83 2.43
CA ILE A 94 5.00 20.21 2.32
C ILE A 94 5.59 20.43 0.92
N ILE A 95 6.41 19.51 0.41
CA ILE A 95 6.96 19.60 -0.96
C ILE A 95 5.81 19.65 -1.98
N CYS A 96 4.78 18.81 -1.84
CA CYS A 96 3.61 18.81 -2.71
C CYS A 96 2.88 20.17 -2.72
N ILE A 97 2.71 20.79 -1.56
CA ILE A 97 2.08 22.12 -1.44
C ILE A 97 2.93 23.16 -2.18
N PHE A 98 4.24 23.22 -1.91
CA PHE A 98 5.13 24.17 -2.59
C PHE A 98 5.18 23.98 -4.12
N VAL A 99 5.27 22.74 -4.59
CA VAL A 99 5.25 22.44 -6.04
C VAL A 99 3.91 22.82 -6.66
N ASN A 100 2.78 22.58 -5.97
CA ASN A 100 1.46 22.98 -6.47
C ASN A 100 1.33 24.49 -6.58
N ILE A 101 1.89 25.27 -5.66
CA ILE A 101 1.90 26.73 -5.71
C ILE A 101 2.83 27.24 -6.82
N ALA A 102 4.04 26.68 -6.93
CA ALA A 102 5.06 27.19 -7.82
C ALA A 102 4.86 26.80 -9.29
N PHE A 103 4.27 25.66 -9.60
CA PHE A 103 4.22 25.09 -10.94
C PHE A 103 2.81 24.76 -11.46
N PHE A 104 1.79 24.81 -10.60
CA PHE A 104 0.41 24.44 -10.98
C PHE A 104 -0.61 25.54 -10.63
N ASP A 105 -0.14 26.79 -10.50
CA ASP A 105 -0.94 28.02 -10.27
C ASP A 105 -2.02 27.88 -9.17
N LYS A 106 -1.74 27.10 -8.13
CA LYS A 106 -2.66 26.94 -6.99
C LYS A 106 -2.35 27.98 -5.92
N SER A 107 -3.31 28.83 -5.62
CA SER A 107 -3.26 29.66 -4.42
C SER A 107 -3.69 28.82 -3.22
N ILE A 108 -2.74 28.45 -2.35
CA ILE A 108 -2.98 27.69 -1.11
C ILE A 108 -2.53 28.58 0.04
N SER A 109 -3.44 29.00 0.89
CA SER A 109 -3.11 29.76 2.09
C SER A 109 -2.36 28.90 3.10
N PHE A 110 -1.61 29.52 4.00
CA PHE A 110 -0.87 28.81 5.07
C PHE A 110 -1.77 27.91 5.92
N ARG A 111 -2.99 28.39 6.24
CA ARG A 111 -3.98 27.63 7.01
C ARG A 111 -4.46 26.40 6.23
N GLU A 112 -4.80 26.55 4.96
CA GLU A 112 -5.21 25.43 4.09
C GLU A 112 -4.08 24.43 3.92
N GLY A 113 -2.84 24.89 3.78
CA GLY A 113 -1.67 24.02 3.70
C GLY A 113 -1.53 23.14 4.95
N ILE A 114 -1.60 23.73 6.14
CA ILE A 114 -1.55 22.96 7.41
C ILE A 114 -2.74 21.99 7.49
N TYR A 115 -3.95 22.48 7.22
CA TYR A 115 -5.14 21.65 7.26
C TYR A 115 -5.05 20.45 6.29
N SER A 116 -4.53 20.67 5.09
CA SER A 116 -4.39 19.61 4.08
C SER A 116 -3.41 18.52 4.50
N ILE A 117 -2.35 18.85 5.25
CA ILE A 117 -1.43 17.85 5.82
C ILE A 117 -2.13 16.99 6.86
N PHE A 118 -2.84 17.62 7.83
CA PHE A 118 -3.55 16.85 8.87
C PHE A 118 -4.74 16.05 8.35
N ASN A 119 -5.38 16.53 7.28
CA ASN A 119 -6.51 15.86 6.64
C ASN A 119 -6.09 14.86 5.53
N PHE A 120 -4.81 14.62 5.34
CA PHE A 120 -4.26 13.74 4.30
C PHE A 120 -4.74 14.11 2.88
N SER A 121 -4.93 15.39 2.59
CA SER A 121 -5.42 15.90 1.31
C SER A 121 -4.40 16.73 0.53
N ALA A 122 -3.23 17.03 1.11
CA ALA A 122 -2.13 17.71 0.43
C ALA A 122 -1.61 16.90 -0.79
N ASP A 123 -1.69 15.61 -0.68
CA ASP A 123 -1.41 14.62 -1.72
C ASP A 123 -2.61 13.67 -1.85
N THR A 124 -3.16 13.52 -3.06
CA THR A 124 -4.31 12.63 -3.31
C THR A 124 -4.02 11.16 -3.03
N TYR A 125 -2.75 10.77 -2.98
CA TYR A 125 -2.33 9.40 -2.67
C TYR A 125 -2.12 9.15 -1.18
N SER A 126 -2.23 10.17 -0.33
CA SER A 126 -2.02 10.07 1.12
C SER A 126 -3.06 9.22 1.87
N TRP A 127 -4.18 8.86 1.25
CA TRP A 127 -5.21 8.02 1.85
C TRP A 127 -4.65 6.68 2.39
N TYR A 128 -3.64 6.11 1.71
CA TYR A 128 -2.99 4.88 2.18
C TYR A 128 -2.25 5.10 3.50
N VAL A 129 -1.59 6.25 3.68
CA VAL A 129 -0.90 6.60 4.92
C VAL A 129 -1.90 6.73 6.07
N ASN A 130 -3.03 7.40 5.82
CA ASN A 130 -4.12 7.52 6.80
C ASN A 130 -4.64 6.14 7.24
N MET A 131 -4.98 5.28 6.29
CA MET A 131 -5.41 3.91 6.55
C MET A 131 -4.33 3.11 7.32
N TYR A 132 -3.06 3.23 6.90
CA TYR A 132 -1.95 2.52 7.53
C TYR A 132 -1.73 2.94 8.99
N ILE A 133 -1.91 4.23 9.34
CA ILE A 133 -1.81 4.71 10.72
C ILE A 133 -2.84 3.99 11.60
N GLY A 134 -4.09 3.88 11.17
CA GLY A 134 -5.11 3.13 11.89
C GLY A 134 -4.72 1.66 12.09
N LEU A 135 -4.31 1.00 11.02
CA LEU A 135 -3.83 -0.39 11.09
C LEU A 135 -2.64 -0.53 12.04
N PHE A 136 -1.66 0.39 11.99
CA PHE A 136 -0.46 0.36 12.81
C PHE A 136 -0.78 0.34 14.31
N PHE A 137 -1.74 1.15 14.76
CA PHE A 137 -2.13 1.17 16.18
C PHE A 137 -2.80 -0.13 16.63
N LEU A 138 -3.47 -0.86 15.73
CA LEU A 138 -4.15 -2.12 16.03
C LEU A 138 -3.23 -3.35 15.92
N ILE A 139 -2.09 -3.26 15.23
CA ILE A 139 -1.16 -4.39 15.02
C ILE A 139 -0.79 -5.14 16.32
N PRO A 140 -0.44 -4.50 17.44
CA PRO A 140 -0.10 -5.23 18.67
C PRO A 140 -1.26 -6.08 19.20
N VAL A 141 -2.50 -5.60 19.09
CA VAL A 141 -3.71 -6.34 19.49
C VAL A 141 -3.91 -7.55 18.58
N PHE A 142 -3.81 -7.37 17.28
CA PHE A 142 -3.89 -8.46 16.31
C PHE A 142 -2.80 -9.50 16.54
N ASN A 143 -1.58 -9.05 16.85
CA ASN A 143 -0.46 -9.95 17.14
C ASN A 143 -0.69 -10.78 18.39
N ALA A 144 -1.29 -10.21 19.44
CA ALA A 144 -1.67 -10.96 20.64
C ALA A 144 -2.66 -12.07 20.29
N ALA A 145 -3.70 -11.76 19.51
CA ALA A 145 -4.65 -12.75 19.01
C ALA A 145 -3.97 -13.84 18.15
N ILE A 146 -3.15 -13.45 17.17
CA ILE A 146 -2.44 -14.38 16.28
C ILE A 146 -1.49 -15.30 17.05
N LYS A 147 -0.85 -14.82 18.12
CA LYS A 147 0.04 -15.62 18.97
C LYS A 147 -0.73 -16.64 19.80
N ALA A 148 -1.89 -16.25 20.35
CA ALA A 148 -2.73 -17.09 21.19
C ALA A 148 -3.45 -18.21 20.41
N LEU A 149 -3.69 -18.04 19.12
CA LEU A 149 -4.42 -18.98 18.30
C LEU A 149 -3.49 -20.06 17.71
N ASP A 150 -3.94 -21.33 17.76
CA ASP A 150 -3.35 -22.41 16.99
C ASP A 150 -3.67 -22.25 15.48
N ARG A 151 -3.11 -23.14 14.66
CA ARG A 151 -3.25 -23.05 13.20
C ARG A 151 -4.71 -23.10 12.75
N LYS A 152 -5.48 -24.07 13.22
CA LYS A 152 -6.88 -24.26 12.81
C LYS A 152 -7.76 -23.10 13.23
N LYS A 153 -7.63 -22.65 14.48
CA LYS A 153 -8.38 -21.49 14.99
C LYS A 153 -8.05 -20.21 14.21
N LEU A 154 -6.77 -20.00 13.86
CA LEU A 154 -6.38 -18.86 13.05
C LEU A 154 -6.94 -18.94 11.62
N GLU A 155 -7.00 -20.15 11.02
CA GLU A 155 -7.65 -20.36 9.72
C GLU A 155 -9.16 -20.04 9.78
N TYR A 156 -9.87 -20.44 10.84
CA TYR A 156 -11.27 -20.05 11.04
C TYR A 156 -11.46 -18.54 11.17
N VAL A 157 -10.59 -17.85 11.91
CA VAL A 157 -10.63 -16.38 12.02
C VAL A 157 -10.42 -15.73 10.66
N ILE A 158 -9.45 -16.21 9.88
CA ILE A 158 -9.20 -15.70 8.52
C ILE A 158 -10.40 -15.92 7.61
N ILE A 159 -11.00 -17.11 7.61
CA ILE A 159 -12.20 -17.42 6.82
C ILE A 159 -13.36 -16.51 7.22
N SER A 160 -13.57 -16.28 8.51
CA SER A 160 -14.61 -15.39 9.03
C SER A 160 -14.36 -13.93 8.58
N LEU A 161 -13.12 -13.44 8.65
CA LEU A 161 -12.75 -12.11 8.16
C LEU A 161 -13.00 -11.98 6.66
N VAL A 162 -12.55 -12.98 5.87
CA VAL A 162 -12.78 -13.00 4.41
C VAL A 162 -14.26 -12.95 4.10
N PHE A 163 -15.06 -13.76 4.81
CA PHE A 163 -16.50 -13.81 4.60
C PHE A 163 -17.18 -12.46 4.92
N ILE A 164 -16.94 -11.89 6.09
CA ILE A 164 -17.56 -10.63 6.52
C ILE A 164 -17.15 -9.46 5.61
N ILE A 165 -15.88 -9.44 5.17
CA ILE A 165 -15.32 -8.32 4.39
C ILE A 165 -15.65 -8.46 2.90
N ALA A 166 -15.53 -9.66 2.34
CA ALA A 166 -15.73 -9.88 0.92
C ALA A 166 -17.22 -10.05 0.53
N ALA A 167 -18.04 -10.57 1.45
CA ALA A 167 -19.46 -10.79 1.16
C ALA A 167 -20.22 -9.52 0.75
N PRO A 168 -20.08 -8.36 1.45
CA PRO A 168 -20.75 -7.13 1.01
C PRO A 168 -20.33 -6.69 -0.37
N SER A 169 -19.02 -6.76 -0.69
CA SER A 169 -18.49 -6.35 -1.98
C SER A 169 -18.92 -7.23 -3.15
N TYR A 170 -19.34 -8.47 -2.88
CA TYR A 170 -19.75 -9.42 -3.90
C TYR A 170 -21.27 -9.55 -3.98
N PHE A 171 -21.95 -9.78 -2.86
CA PHE A 171 -23.37 -10.06 -2.83
C PHE A 171 -24.25 -8.80 -2.95
N ASN A 172 -23.91 -7.71 -2.27
CA ASN A 172 -24.73 -6.51 -2.31
C ASN A 172 -24.91 -5.92 -3.74
N PRO A 173 -23.87 -5.89 -4.61
CA PRO A 173 -24.05 -5.50 -6.02
C PRO A 173 -24.93 -6.46 -6.82
N ILE A 174 -24.88 -7.78 -6.54
CA ILE A 174 -25.71 -8.76 -7.21
C ILE A 174 -27.18 -8.57 -6.83
N PHE A 175 -27.47 -8.37 -5.55
CA PHE A 175 -28.84 -8.12 -5.10
C PHE A 175 -29.46 -6.83 -5.64
N LYS A 176 -28.65 -5.82 -5.97
CA LYS A 176 -29.13 -4.60 -6.65
C LYS A 176 -29.61 -4.84 -8.09
N LEU A 177 -29.26 -5.98 -8.69
CA LEU A 177 -29.79 -6.37 -10.01
C LEU A 177 -31.24 -6.86 -9.93
N PHE A 178 -31.73 -7.14 -8.74
CA PHE A 178 -33.09 -7.59 -8.47
C PHE A 178 -33.83 -6.51 -7.67
N PRO A 179 -34.53 -5.54 -8.35
CA PRO A 179 -35.13 -4.36 -7.69
C PRO A 179 -36.11 -4.69 -6.58
N ASP A 180 -36.77 -5.85 -6.68
CA ASP A 180 -37.74 -6.34 -5.70
C ASP A 180 -37.09 -6.91 -4.43
N PHE A 181 -35.81 -7.22 -4.46
CA PHE A 181 -35.03 -7.71 -3.33
C PHE A 181 -34.12 -6.60 -2.78
N ARG A 182 -34.61 -5.85 -1.80
CA ARG A 182 -33.79 -4.89 -1.04
C ARG A 182 -32.92 -5.58 0.02
N LEU A 183 -32.29 -6.70 -0.33
CA LEU A 183 -31.41 -7.43 0.59
C LEU A 183 -30.04 -6.77 0.62
N VAL A 184 -29.63 -6.35 1.81
CA VAL A 184 -28.23 -6.03 2.14
C VAL A 184 -27.71 -7.19 2.98
N PHE A 185 -26.89 -8.03 2.40
CA PHE A 185 -26.41 -9.26 3.07
C PHE A 185 -25.60 -8.93 4.33
N PHE A 186 -24.70 -7.92 4.20
CA PHE A 186 -24.00 -7.30 5.32
C PHE A 186 -23.90 -5.80 5.07
N PRO A 187 -23.86 -4.96 6.12
CA PRO A 187 -23.59 -3.54 5.96
C PRO A 187 -22.29 -3.28 5.20
N ASP A 188 -22.31 -2.35 4.26
CA ASP A 188 -21.17 -2.03 3.38
C ASP A 188 -19.93 -1.57 4.14
N TRP A 189 -20.07 -1.03 5.36
CA TRP A 189 -18.95 -0.55 6.16
C TRP A 189 -17.99 -1.66 6.61
N TRP A 190 -18.42 -2.95 6.66
CA TRP A 190 -17.53 -4.07 6.94
C TRP A 190 -16.43 -4.25 5.90
N LYS A 191 -16.67 -3.87 4.65
CA LYS A 191 -15.66 -3.94 3.59
C LYS A 191 -14.45 -3.03 3.87
N GLU A 192 -14.65 -1.92 4.59
CA GLU A 192 -13.60 -0.93 4.86
C GLU A 192 -12.49 -1.48 5.78
N ILE A 193 -12.75 -2.55 6.52
CA ILE A 193 -11.74 -3.22 7.35
C ILE A 193 -10.89 -4.24 6.57
N TYR A 194 -10.93 -4.24 5.22
CA TYR A 194 -10.09 -5.11 4.37
C TYR A 194 -8.59 -5.12 4.75
N PRO A 195 -7.97 -4.04 5.29
CA PRO A 195 -6.57 -4.08 5.69
C PRO A 195 -6.29 -5.15 6.77
N VAL A 196 -7.27 -5.40 7.66
CA VAL A 196 -7.16 -6.42 8.70
C VAL A 196 -7.10 -7.81 8.09
N MET A 197 -7.96 -8.10 7.11
CA MET A 197 -7.99 -9.39 6.40
C MET A 197 -6.62 -9.73 5.79
N TYR A 198 -6.04 -8.81 5.02
CA TYR A 198 -4.73 -9.01 4.41
C TYR A 198 -3.61 -9.11 5.44
N TYR A 199 -3.71 -8.34 6.53
CA TYR A 199 -2.76 -8.41 7.63
C TYR A 199 -2.71 -9.82 8.25
N PHE A 200 -3.87 -10.40 8.58
CA PHE A 200 -3.97 -11.73 9.16
C PHE A 200 -3.43 -12.81 8.21
N VAL A 201 -3.74 -12.72 6.92
CA VAL A 201 -3.21 -13.66 5.90
C VAL A 201 -1.69 -13.52 5.77
N GLY A 202 -1.15 -12.32 5.70
CA GLY A 202 0.29 -12.08 5.67
C GLY A 202 1.01 -12.66 6.90
N ALA A 203 0.43 -12.45 8.09
CA ALA A 203 0.90 -13.01 9.35
C ALA A 203 0.83 -14.56 9.37
N TYR A 204 -0.27 -15.14 8.89
CA TYR A 204 -0.43 -16.59 8.74
C TYR A 204 0.65 -17.17 7.83
N ILE A 205 0.88 -16.57 6.67
CA ILE A 205 1.93 -17.02 5.73
C ILE A 205 3.31 -16.94 6.40
N SER A 206 3.59 -15.90 7.19
CA SER A 206 4.86 -15.77 7.92
C SER A 206 4.99 -16.81 9.03
N LYS A 207 3.91 -17.12 9.77
CA LYS A 207 3.91 -18.04 10.91
C LYS A 207 4.03 -19.50 10.48
N TYR A 208 3.26 -19.91 9.46
CA TYR A 208 3.09 -21.31 9.09
C TYR A 208 3.77 -21.71 7.78
N ARG A 209 4.27 -20.75 6.98
CA ARG A 209 5.00 -21.00 5.74
C ARG A 209 4.32 -21.99 4.79
N PRO A 210 3.03 -21.78 4.43
CA PRO A 210 2.32 -22.69 3.55
C PRO A 210 3.01 -22.78 2.20
N THR A 211 3.16 -24.00 1.69
CA THR A 211 3.75 -24.23 0.36
C THR A 211 2.66 -24.56 -0.65
N VAL A 212 2.60 -23.78 -1.72
CA VAL A 212 1.74 -24.05 -2.86
C VAL A 212 2.63 -24.26 -4.08
N LYS A 213 2.29 -25.25 -4.92
CA LYS A 213 3.06 -25.52 -6.13
C LYS A 213 3.01 -24.30 -7.06
N LYS A 214 4.17 -23.86 -7.56
CA LYS A 214 4.27 -22.69 -8.45
C LYS A 214 3.33 -22.73 -9.66
N PRO A 215 3.15 -23.86 -10.37
CA PRO A 215 2.18 -23.92 -11.47
C PRO A 215 0.75 -23.58 -11.05
N VAL A 216 0.33 -23.97 -9.82
CA VAL A 216 -0.99 -23.62 -9.28
C VAL A 216 -1.09 -22.12 -9.05
N CYS A 217 -0.06 -21.50 -8.46
CA CYS A 217 -0.05 -20.06 -8.29
C CYS A 217 -0.12 -19.33 -9.62
N ILE A 218 0.63 -19.76 -10.63
CA ILE A 218 0.63 -19.18 -11.97
C ILE A 218 -0.76 -19.32 -12.62
N ALA A 219 -1.37 -20.52 -12.52
CA ALA A 219 -2.71 -20.76 -13.07
C ALA A 219 -3.76 -19.83 -12.42
N VAL A 220 -3.74 -19.67 -11.10
CA VAL A 220 -4.67 -18.77 -10.40
C VAL A 220 -4.43 -17.32 -10.80
N VAL A 221 -3.16 -16.88 -10.88
CA VAL A 221 -2.79 -15.50 -11.28
C VAL A 221 -3.21 -15.22 -12.74
N ALA A 222 -3.26 -16.23 -13.61
CA ALA A 222 -3.74 -16.08 -14.98
C ALA A 222 -5.28 -16.14 -15.08
N LEU A 223 -5.93 -17.05 -14.34
CA LEU A 223 -7.37 -17.28 -14.46
C LEU A 223 -8.22 -16.20 -13.76
N ILE A 224 -7.83 -15.76 -12.56
CA ILE A 224 -8.65 -14.80 -11.80
C ILE A 224 -8.86 -13.48 -12.55
N PRO A 225 -7.84 -12.82 -13.12
CA PRO A 225 -8.05 -11.61 -13.92
C PRO A 225 -8.91 -11.86 -15.17
N ALA A 226 -8.82 -13.04 -15.78
CA ALA A 226 -9.68 -13.40 -16.91
C ALA A 226 -11.15 -13.49 -16.48
N VAL A 227 -11.43 -14.18 -15.37
CA VAL A 227 -12.78 -14.25 -14.79
C VAL A 227 -13.30 -12.86 -14.43
N GLN A 228 -12.50 -12.03 -13.78
CA GLN A 228 -12.89 -10.65 -13.43
C GLN A 228 -13.19 -9.82 -14.68
N THR A 229 -12.39 -9.96 -15.74
CA THR A 229 -12.59 -9.25 -17.00
C THR A 229 -13.87 -9.71 -17.71
N LEU A 230 -14.14 -11.00 -17.74
CA LEU A 230 -15.38 -11.55 -18.33
C LEU A 230 -16.62 -11.13 -17.54
N LEU A 231 -16.55 -11.17 -16.21
CA LEU A 231 -17.63 -10.67 -15.34
C LEU A 231 -17.88 -9.18 -15.57
N GLN A 232 -16.82 -8.39 -15.70
CA GLN A 232 -16.93 -6.97 -15.99
C GLN A 232 -17.56 -6.70 -17.36
N MET A 233 -17.13 -7.40 -18.40
CA MET A 233 -17.70 -7.31 -19.74
C MET A 233 -19.19 -7.68 -19.73
N TYR A 234 -19.55 -8.77 -19.09
CA TYR A 234 -20.93 -9.25 -19.03
C TYR A 234 -21.87 -8.30 -18.28
N LEU A 235 -21.40 -7.76 -17.15
CA LEU A 235 -22.23 -6.92 -16.26
C LEU A 235 -22.22 -5.44 -16.64
N ASN A 236 -21.25 -4.98 -17.41
CA ASN A 236 -21.03 -3.56 -17.75
C ASN A 236 -20.65 -3.37 -19.23
N SER A 237 -21.43 -3.93 -20.13
CA SER A 237 -21.20 -3.80 -21.58
C SER A 237 -21.11 -2.36 -22.10
N VAL A 238 -21.53 -1.36 -21.32
CA VAL A 238 -21.60 0.04 -21.75
C VAL A 238 -20.62 0.96 -21.03
N LYS A 239 -20.28 0.71 -19.77
CA LYS A 239 -19.32 1.53 -18.99
C LYS A 239 -18.63 0.70 -17.93
N PHE A 240 -17.35 1.01 -17.67
CA PHE A 240 -16.64 0.47 -16.53
C PHE A 240 -17.30 0.98 -15.24
N ASP A 241 -18.02 0.12 -14.56
CA ASP A 241 -18.56 0.42 -13.25
C ASP A 241 -17.51 0.08 -12.20
N ASN A 242 -16.76 1.10 -11.79
CA ASN A 242 -15.75 1.02 -10.73
C ASN A 242 -16.33 0.49 -9.41
N TRP A 243 -17.63 0.50 -9.30
CA TRP A 243 -18.42 0.29 -8.11
C TRP A 243 -18.61 -1.16 -7.72
N ARG A 244 -18.63 -2.08 -8.67
CA ARG A 244 -19.14 -3.42 -8.42
C ARG A 244 -18.07 -4.45 -8.06
N PHE A 245 -16.86 -4.34 -8.62
CA PHE A 245 -15.86 -5.40 -8.48
C PHE A 245 -14.43 -4.90 -8.29
N THR A 246 -14.20 -3.61 -8.19
CA THR A 246 -12.85 -3.00 -8.21
C THR A 246 -12.26 -2.77 -6.83
N ASP A 247 -12.98 -3.16 -5.79
CA ASP A 247 -12.61 -2.90 -4.42
C ASP A 247 -11.53 -3.89 -3.92
N TYR A 248 -10.68 -3.44 -3.02
CA TYR A 248 -9.69 -4.29 -2.33
C TYR A 248 -10.33 -5.34 -1.42
N SER A 249 -11.58 -5.16 -1.02
CA SER A 249 -12.37 -6.12 -0.26
C SER A 249 -12.94 -7.26 -1.11
N ASN A 250 -12.89 -7.18 -2.44
CA ASN A 250 -13.43 -8.19 -3.34
C ASN A 250 -12.70 -9.54 -3.19
N ILE A 251 -13.47 -10.65 -3.15
CA ILE A 251 -12.92 -12.00 -2.97
C ILE A 251 -11.93 -12.41 -4.07
N LEU A 252 -12.19 -12.02 -5.32
CA LEU A 252 -11.30 -12.36 -6.44
C LEU A 252 -9.99 -11.59 -6.35
N THR A 253 -10.04 -10.30 -5.94
CA THR A 253 -8.83 -9.50 -5.67
C THR A 253 -8.05 -10.06 -4.48
N PHE A 254 -8.75 -10.56 -3.45
CA PHE A 254 -8.14 -11.23 -2.31
C PHE A 254 -7.40 -12.51 -2.72
N ILE A 255 -8.04 -13.38 -3.49
CA ILE A 255 -7.43 -14.61 -3.98
C ILE A 255 -6.21 -14.27 -4.86
N LEU A 256 -6.38 -13.38 -5.84
CA LEU A 256 -5.32 -12.99 -6.77
C LEU A 256 -4.08 -12.47 -6.03
N SER A 257 -4.26 -11.51 -5.13
CA SER A 257 -3.14 -10.92 -4.38
C SER A 257 -2.46 -11.93 -3.44
N THR A 258 -3.23 -12.82 -2.82
CA THR A 258 -2.69 -13.89 -1.98
C THR A 258 -1.83 -14.86 -2.80
N PHE A 259 -2.27 -15.26 -3.99
CA PHE A 259 -1.50 -16.17 -4.84
C PHE A 259 -0.29 -15.51 -5.49
N ILE A 260 -0.36 -14.21 -5.84
CA ILE A 260 0.84 -13.45 -6.23
C ILE A 260 1.85 -13.42 -5.07
N PHE A 261 1.38 -13.19 -3.84
CA PHE A 261 2.26 -13.20 -2.66
C PHE A 261 2.90 -14.57 -2.45
N LEU A 262 2.12 -15.66 -2.52
CA LEU A 262 2.60 -17.04 -2.38
C LEU A 262 3.60 -17.44 -3.48
N LEU A 263 3.47 -16.90 -4.68
CA LEU A 263 4.40 -17.15 -5.78
C LEU A 263 5.81 -16.62 -5.49
N PHE A 264 5.90 -15.47 -4.81
CA PHE A 264 7.17 -14.75 -4.64
C PHE A 264 7.73 -14.73 -3.22
N TYR A 265 6.96 -14.99 -2.14
CA TYR A 265 7.41 -14.75 -0.76
C TYR A 265 8.66 -15.56 -0.36
N ASN A 266 8.86 -16.74 -0.95
CA ASN A 266 10.04 -17.59 -0.77
C ASN A 266 11.05 -17.49 -1.93
N ALA A 267 10.85 -16.54 -2.87
CA ALA A 267 11.78 -16.36 -3.98
C ALA A 267 13.13 -15.85 -3.48
N ASP A 268 14.20 -16.36 -4.08
CA ASP A 268 15.56 -15.84 -3.87
C ASP A 268 16.12 -15.28 -5.18
N ILE A 269 17.00 -14.29 -5.04
CA ILE A 269 17.70 -13.66 -6.16
C ILE A 269 19.17 -14.09 -6.07
N LYS A 270 19.60 -14.90 -7.03
CA LYS A 270 20.97 -15.44 -7.06
C LYS A 270 22.03 -14.37 -7.31
N HIS A 271 21.72 -13.38 -8.17
CA HIS A 271 22.66 -12.33 -8.56
C HIS A 271 22.60 -11.12 -7.64
N ASN A 272 23.78 -10.60 -7.27
CA ASN A 272 23.89 -9.48 -6.33
C ASN A 272 23.35 -8.15 -6.88
N ALA A 273 23.54 -7.87 -8.18
CA ALA A 273 23.10 -6.61 -8.77
C ALA A 273 21.58 -6.43 -8.71
N PRO A 274 20.74 -7.34 -9.26
CA PRO A 274 19.28 -7.21 -9.14
C PRO A 274 18.83 -7.26 -7.66
N LYS A 275 19.47 -8.05 -6.79
CA LYS A 275 19.17 -8.08 -5.35
C LYS A 275 19.33 -6.70 -4.69
N LYS A 276 20.38 -5.95 -5.04
CA LYS A 276 20.60 -4.57 -4.55
C LYS A 276 19.53 -3.62 -5.06
N ILE A 277 19.13 -3.74 -6.33
CA ILE A 277 18.10 -2.88 -6.94
C ILE A 277 16.75 -3.12 -6.24
N PHE A 278 16.27 -4.35 -6.16
CA PHE A 278 15.01 -4.68 -5.48
C PHE A 278 15.01 -4.22 -4.03
N ARG A 279 16.12 -4.43 -3.32
CA ARG A 279 16.28 -3.97 -1.94
C ARG A 279 16.20 -2.45 -1.81
N LYS A 280 16.79 -1.69 -2.76
CA LYS A 280 16.75 -0.22 -2.72
C LYS A 280 15.35 0.30 -3.02
N ILE A 281 14.68 -0.21 -4.06
CA ILE A 281 13.29 0.14 -4.37
C ILE A 281 12.37 -0.23 -3.19
N SER A 282 12.46 -1.46 -2.69
CA SER A 282 11.68 -1.94 -1.54
C SER A 282 11.85 -1.09 -0.27
N ALA A 283 13.01 -0.48 -0.08
CA ALA A 283 13.29 0.39 1.06
C ALA A 283 12.67 1.80 0.91
N LEU A 284 12.34 2.22 -0.30
CA LEU A 284 11.84 3.55 -0.65
C LEU A 284 10.39 3.52 -1.16
N THR A 285 9.66 2.44 -0.93
CA THR A 285 8.32 2.26 -1.49
C THR A 285 7.32 3.33 -1.05
N LEU A 286 7.43 3.84 0.18
CA LEU A 286 6.56 4.92 0.68
C LEU A 286 6.86 6.24 -0.04
N GLU A 287 8.13 6.58 -0.16
CA GLU A 287 8.58 7.81 -0.80
C GLU A 287 8.25 7.80 -2.30
N ILE A 288 8.51 6.67 -2.99
CA ILE A 288 8.14 6.48 -4.40
C ILE A 288 6.63 6.65 -4.57
N TYR A 289 5.84 6.00 -3.70
CA TYR A 289 4.39 6.07 -3.75
C TYR A 289 3.87 7.50 -3.60
N LEU A 290 4.32 8.24 -2.59
CA LEU A 290 3.88 9.60 -2.35
C LEU A 290 4.36 10.57 -3.44
N LEU A 291 5.63 10.48 -3.83
CA LEU A 291 6.20 11.35 -4.86
C LEU A 291 5.66 11.04 -6.27
N SER A 292 5.12 9.84 -6.50
CA SER A 292 4.47 9.51 -7.78
C SER A 292 3.29 10.43 -8.11
N ASN A 293 2.62 11.02 -7.13
CA ASN A 293 1.56 11.99 -7.38
C ASN A 293 2.07 13.26 -8.09
N LEU A 294 3.22 13.78 -7.66
CA LEU A 294 3.83 14.95 -8.32
C LEU A 294 4.32 14.63 -9.72
N THR A 295 4.98 13.48 -9.88
CA THR A 295 5.46 13.04 -11.21
C THR A 295 4.30 12.73 -12.15
N ASP A 296 3.21 12.15 -11.65
CA ASP A 296 1.97 11.95 -12.42
C ASP A 296 1.41 13.29 -12.92
N LYS A 297 1.30 14.31 -12.04
CA LYS A 297 0.79 15.63 -12.45
C LYS A 297 1.62 16.25 -13.56
N GLY A 298 2.94 16.24 -13.45
CA GLY A 298 3.84 16.80 -14.45
C GLY A 298 3.80 16.02 -15.77
N ILE A 299 3.98 14.70 -15.71
CA ILE A 299 4.07 13.86 -16.91
C ILE A 299 2.73 13.81 -17.65
N TYR A 300 1.63 13.48 -16.95
CA TYR A 300 0.32 13.43 -17.59
C TYR A 300 -0.18 14.81 -18.01
N GLY A 301 0.20 15.90 -17.31
CA GLY A 301 -0.04 17.28 -17.74
C GLY A 301 0.61 17.53 -19.08
N TYR A 302 1.92 17.31 -19.19
CA TYR A 302 2.67 17.48 -20.44
C TYR A 302 2.08 16.67 -21.60
N PHE A 303 1.78 15.37 -21.38
CA PHE A 303 1.21 14.52 -22.43
C PHE A 303 -0.19 14.99 -22.87
N LYS A 304 -1.03 15.50 -21.96
CA LYS A 304 -2.36 16.01 -22.28
C LYS A 304 -2.31 17.33 -23.07
N GLU A 305 -1.30 18.18 -22.83
CA GLU A 305 -1.17 19.46 -23.48
C GLU A 305 -0.45 19.36 -24.84
N HIS A 306 0.53 18.48 -24.97
CA HIS A 306 1.44 18.49 -26.12
C HIS A 306 1.39 17.23 -26.99
N VAL A 307 0.93 16.11 -26.44
CA VAL A 307 1.00 14.79 -27.12
C VAL A 307 -0.35 14.22 -27.44
N PHE A 308 -1.36 14.43 -26.57
CA PHE A 308 -2.75 14.07 -26.86
C PHE A 308 -3.41 15.28 -27.51
N PRO A 309 -3.46 15.40 -28.85
CA PRO A 309 -3.98 16.59 -29.50
C PRO A 309 -5.41 16.88 -29.07
N GLN A 310 -5.73 18.14 -28.82
CA GLN A 310 -7.03 18.55 -28.35
C GLN A 310 -8.13 18.31 -29.39
N ASP A 311 -7.78 18.29 -30.66
CA ASP A 311 -8.70 18.17 -31.79
C ASP A 311 -8.95 16.75 -32.26
N GLU A 312 -8.00 15.83 -32.05
CA GLU A 312 -8.19 14.40 -32.29
C GLU A 312 -8.35 13.69 -30.94
N LYS A 313 -9.57 13.33 -30.57
CA LYS A 313 -9.85 12.50 -29.41
C LYS A 313 -9.26 11.11 -29.61
N LEU A 314 -7.99 10.95 -29.23
CA LEU A 314 -7.39 9.63 -29.17
C LEU A 314 -8.26 8.71 -28.30
N SER A 315 -8.63 7.57 -28.85
CA SER A 315 -9.35 6.55 -28.09
C SER A 315 -8.46 6.02 -26.95
N GLN A 316 -9.06 5.49 -25.89
CA GLN A 316 -8.30 4.86 -24.80
C GLN A 316 -7.38 3.74 -25.33
N ASN A 317 -7.80 3.04 -26.36
CA ASN A 317 -7.01 1.97 -26.99
C ASN A 317 -5.72 2.49 -27.62
N GLU A 318 -5.79 3.62 -28.31
CA GLU A 318 -4.61 4.27 -28.92
C GLU A 318 -3.67 4.83 -27.85
N VAL A 319 -4.23 5.49 -26.82
CA VAL A 319 -3.46 5.99 -25.67
C VAL A 319 -2.72 4.82 -25.00
N PHE A 320 -3.38 3.70 -24.77
CA PHE A 320 -2.76 2.54 -24.17
C PHE A 320 -1.65 1.95 -25.05
N LEU A 321 -1.92 1.66 -26.32
CA LEU A 321 -0.96 1.02 -27.20
C LEU A 321 0.28 1.88 -27.45
N LYS A 322 0.11 3.20 -27.61
CA LYS A 322 1.21 4.11 -27.93
C LYS A 322 1.99 4.54 -26.68
N TYR A 323 1.32 4.76 -25.55
CA TYR A 323 1.93 5.52 -24.44
C TYR A 323 2.06 4.75 -23.13
N PHE A 324 1.38 3.63 -22.93
CA PHE A 324 1.50 2.87 -21.67
C PHE A 324 2.96 2.51 -21.36
N PHE A 325 3.67 1.95 -22.33
CA PHE A 325 5.06 1.52 -22.18
C PHE A 325 6.08 2.68 -22.18
N ILE A 326 5.64 3.90 -22.37
CA ILE A 326 6.45 5.12 -22.26
C ILE A 326 6.15 5.83 -20.93
N ILE A 327 4.89 6.14 -20.68
CA ILE A 327 4.46 6.93 -19.53
C ILE A 327 4.72 6.18 -18.21
N VAL A 328 4.37 4.91 -18.12
CA VAL A 328 4.51 4.13 -16.89
C VAL A 328 5.98 4.02 -16.46
N PRO A 329 6.93 3.58 -17.31
CA PRO A 329 8.35 3.57 -16.94
C PRO A 329 8.90 4.97 -16.64
N LEU A 330 8.51 6.00 -17.40
CA LEU A 330 8.94 7.37 -17.17
C LEU A 330 8.48 7.88 -15.80
N THR A 331 7.21 7.69 -15.45
CA THR A 331 6.64 8.07 -14.16
C THR A 331 7.31 7.31 -13.02
N PHE A 332 7.46 6.00 -13.16
CA PHE A 332 8.11 5.18 -12.14
C PHE A 332 9.57 5.63 -11.91
N LEU A 333 10.34 5.80 -12.99
CA LEU A 333 11.73 6.22 -12.90
C LEU A 333 11.86 7.62 -12.28
N SER A 334 11.01 8.56 -12.69
CA SER A 334 10.99 9.93 -12.13
C SER A 334 10.63 9.91 -10.64
N ALA A 335 9.63 9.13 -10.22
CA ALA A 335 9.27 8.98 -8.82
C ALA A 335 10.39 8.31 -8.00
N PHE A 336 11.05 7.29 -8.55
CA PHE A 336 12.17 6.62 -7.91
C PHE A 336 13.38 7.54 -7.74
N LEU A 337 13.76 8.32 -8.77
CA LEU A 337 14.83 9.30 -8.69
C LEU A 337 14.51 10.40 -7.66
N SER A 338 13.28 10.91 -7.65
CA SER A 338 12.81 11.86 -6.63
C SER A 338 12.90 11.30 -5.23
N ALA A 339 12.52 10.03 -5.04
CA ALA A 339 12.63 9.33 -3.76
C ALA A 339 14.08 9.12 -3.32
N LEU A 340 15.01 8.88 -4.26
CA LEU A 340 16.45 8.83 -3.96
C LEU A 340 16.98 10.15 -3.45
N VAL A 341 16.63 11.26 -4.13
CA VAL A 341 17.01 12.61 -3.71
C VAL A 341 16.44 12.92 -2.33
N PHE A 342 15.15 12.65 -2.13
CA PHE A 342 14.50 12.83 -0.83
C PHE A 342 15.18 12.03 0.28
N ASP A 343 15.52 10.75 0.07
CA ASP A 343 16.19 9.89 1.04
C ASP A 343 17.56 10.46 1.45
N VAL A 344 18.33 10.98 0.50
CA VAL A 344 19.63 11.61 0.78
C VAL A 344 19.47 12.88 1.61
N LEU A 345 18.53 13.76 1.22
CA LEU A 345 18.26 15.02 1.94
C LEU A 345 17.71 14.74 3.34
N TYR A 346 16.78 13.82 3.47
CA TYR A 346 16.20 13.41 4.75
C TYR A 346 17.26 12.85 5.72
N LYS A 347 18.15 11.99 5.24
CA LYS A 347 19.27 11.46 6.05
C LYS A 347 20.24 12.54 6.48
N LYS A 348 20.59 13.46 5.58
CA LYS A 348 21.46 14.61 5.92
C LYS A 348 20.79 15.52 6.96
N GLY A 349 19.52 15.86 6.79
CA GLY A 349 18.75 16.66 7.75
C GLY A 349 18.69 15.99 9.13
N LYS A 350 18.44 14.67 9.17
CA LYS A 350 18.46 13.90 10.40
C LYS A 350 19.83 13.93 11.10
N MET A 351 20.93 13.79 10.34
CA MET A 351 22.28 13.87 10.93
C MET A 351 22.56 15.26 11.51
N ILE A 352 22.14 16.32 10.83
CA ILE A 352 22.29 17.69 11.31
C ILE A 352 21.48 17.91 12.58
N SER A 353 20.23 17.47 12.62
CA SER A 353 19.37 17.59 13.82
C SER A 353 19.94 16.86 15.05
N VAL A 354 20.54 15.68 14.85
CA VAL A 354 21.23 14.94 15.92
C VAL A 354 22.46 15.72 16.42
N LYS A 355 23.29 16.23 15.53
CA LYS A 355 24.47 17.03 15.90
C LYS A 355 24.09 18.30 16.66
N ILE A 356 23.01 18.98 16.26
CA ILE A 356 22.49 20.15 16.96
C ILE A 356 21.99 19.75 18.36
N ALA A 357 21.24 18.65 18.48
CA ALA A 357 20.74 18.15 19.77
C ALA A 357 21.87 17.75 20.74
N GLU A 358 22.95 17.20 20.22
CA GLU A 358 24.17 16.90 20.98
C GLU A 358 24.87 18.19 21.46
N LYS A 359 25.04 19.15 20.55
CA LYS A 359 25.73 20.43 20.84
C LYS A 359 24.96 21.32 21.82
N THR A 360 23.62 21.25 21.81
CA THR A 360 22.74 22.05 22.70
C THR A 360 22.49 21.37 24.05
N GLY A 361 23.06 20.20 24.32
CA GLY A 361 22.85 19.45 25.56
C GLY A 361 21.44 18.85 25.72
N ILE A 362 20.54 19.07 24.75
CA ILE A 362 19.16 18.57 24.77
C ILE A 362 19.17 17.03 24.83
N SER A 363 20.12 16.38 24.15
CA SER A 363 20.29 14.92 24.18
C SER A 363 20.60 14.39 25.58
N ALA A 364 21.48 15.07 26.33
CA ALA A 364 21.81 14.75 27.72
C ALA A 364 20.62 14.93 28.65
N LYS A 365 19.86 16.02 28.47
CA LYS A 365 18.66 16.33 29.25
C LYS A 365 17.54 15.31 29.03
N ILE A 366 17.31 14.89 27.77
CA ILE A 366 16.34 13.82 27.43
C ILE A 366 16.78 12.48 28.03
N LYS A 367 18.08 12.15 27.97
CA LYS A 367 18.62 10.92 28.57
C LYS A 367 18.48 10.91 30.11
N SER A 368 18.72 12.03 30.77
CA SER A 368 18.56 12.14 32.23
C SER A 368 17.09 12.02 32.66
N ILE A 369 16.16 12.61 31.91
CA ILE A 369 14.71 12.46 32.17
C ILE A 369 14.28 11.01 32.00
N ARG A 370 14.80 10.32 30.97
CA ARG A 370 14.49 8.92 30.71
C ARG A 370 15.01 8.00 31.83
N LEU A 371 16.25 8.20 32.28
CA LEU A 371 16.84 7.43 33.36
C LEU A 371 16.10 7.67 34.70
N ARG A 372 15.64 8.91 34.97
CA ARG A 372 14.79 9.19 36.12
C ARG A 372 13.46 8.43 36.05
N LYS A 373 12.84 8.40 34.89
CA LYS A 373 11.56 7.71 34.71
C LYS A 373 11.71 6.18 34.86
N GLU A 374 12.75 5.59 34.26
CA GLU A 374 13.07 4.17 34.39
C GLU A 374 13.38 3.80 35.86
N LYS A 375 14.02 4.69 36.63
CA LYS A 375 14.28 4.50 38.06
C LYS A 375 12.98 4.57 38.90
N ASN A 376 12.11 5.56 38.65
CA ASN A 376 10.82 5.66 39.34
C ASN A 376 9.91 4.45 39.08
N GLU A 377 9.87 3.94 37.81
CA GLU A 377 9.11 2.73 37.44
C GLU A 377 9.69 1.46 38.10
N ALA A 378 11.00 1.41 38.35
CA ALA A 378 11.63 0.32 39.06
C ALA A 378 11.34 0.39 40.57
N ASP A 379 11.38 1.59 41.15
CA ASP A 379 11.10 1.82 42.57
C ASP A 379 9.61 1.51 42.90
N GLU A 380 8.66 1.92 42.04
CA GLU A 380 7.23 1.58 42.15
C GLU A 380 6.98 0.04 42.07
N LYS A 381 7.69 -0.66 41.19
CA LYS A 381 7.60 -2.12 41.12
C LYS A 381 8.17 -2.82 42.35
N CYS A 382 9.21 -2.28 42.96
CA CYS A 382 9.74 -2.80 44.20
C CYS A 382 8.76 -2.59 45.38
N GLU A 383 8.12 -1.42 45.47
CA GLU A 383 7.12 -1.14 46.52
C GLU A 383 5.89 -2.06 46.40
N ILE A 384 5.40 -2.33 45.17
CA ILE A 384 4.26 -3.23 44.94
C ILE A 384 4.64 -4.68 45.29
N SER A 385 5.88 -5.11 45.04
CA SER A 385 6.36 -6.45 45.39
C SER A 385 6.69 -6.65 46.85
N ALA A 386 6.91 -5.59 47.62
CA ALA A 386 7.18 -5.63 49.06
C ALA A 386 5.90 -5.52 49.91
N GLY A 387 4.78 -5.12 49.31
CA GLY A 387 3.48 -4.97 49.99
C GLY A 387 2.50 -6.13 49.78
N SER A 388 2.90 -7.18 49.01
CA SER A 388 2.14 -8.41 48.85
C SER A 388 2.85 -9.58 49.59
#